data_c81e5f8ec2fa7af0bf5b33adbce8943b
#
_entry.id   c81e5f8ec2fa7af0bf5b33adbce8943b
#
_cell.length_a   1.000
_cell.length_b   1.000
_cell.length_c   1.000
_cell.angle_alpha   90.00
_cell.angle_beta   90.00
_cell.angle_gamma   90.00
#
_symmetry.space_group_name_H-M   'P 1'
#
loop_
_entity.id
_entity.type
_entity.pdbx_description
1 polymer ?
#
loop_
_entity_poly.entity_id
_entity_poly.type
_entity_poly.pdbx_seq_one_letter_code
_entity_poly.pdbx_strand_id
1 'polypeptide(L)'
;VSNFKTENVTNMSNMFRGCRKLTSLDVYSFNTEKVTDMLCMFTWCDDLTTIYVSDKFVTTNVQDCVDMFDGCYNLKGAIEYDSNKTDYKYANYTTGYFTLKPSTAYVVFDATNGTLTFRYDGGKPEGAYDLNEGTNSPTWAKHAANIKKVVFAASFAKARPTSCYNWFRYCEKLTQIEGIENLNTEEVTDMSWMFMGCKALASLDVTHFNTAKVTDMYTMFHCCSSLKTLDLTNFNTANVTDLGYMFEGCSSLKTLDLTNFNTEKVTSIIGMFHDCSSLTTIYVSDNFITTNVTRGNIVFDGCTALKGAIDYDANKTDCTYANYTNGYFTPEGGFQAYAVFDADNSTLTFGYGAKPVGAYDLNEK
;
A
#
# COMPACT_ATOMS: atom_id res chain seq x y z
N VAL A 1 -22.07 -21.25 4.29
CA VAL A 1 -23.10 -20.19 4.35
C VAL A 1 -22.55 -18.78 4.09
N SER A 2 -21.30 -18.68 3.64
CA SER A 2 -20.57 -17.41 3.42
C SER A 2 -21.24 -16.40 2.48
N ASN A 3 -22.14 -16.86 1.61
CA ASN A 3 -22.85 -16.02 0.63
C ASN A 3 -24.26 -15.63 1.06
N PHE A 4 -24.69 -15.96 2.27
CA PHE A 4 -26.00 -15.59 2.76
C PHE A 4 -26.04 -14.09 3.09
N LYS A 5 -27.03 -13.38 2.51
CA LYS A 5 -27.33 -11.97 2.81
C LYS A 5 -28.39 -11.92 3.88
N THR A 6 -28.02 -11.56 5.09
CA THR A 6 -28.91 -11.63 6.25
C THR A 6 -29.32 -10.26 6.81
N GLU A 7 -28.89 -9.18 6.21
CA GLU A 7 -29.13 -7.80 6.65
C GLU A 7 -30.61 -7.39 6.76
N ASN A 8 -31.51 -8.19 6.17
CA ASN A 8 -32.96 -7.97 6.26
C ASN A 8 -33.72 -9.13 6.90
N VAL A 9 -32.99 -10.12 7.44
CA VAL A 9 -33.60 -11.26 8.12
C VAL A 9 -34.01 -10.86 9.54
N THR A 10 -35.24 -11.20 9.93
CA THR A 10 -35.78 -10.92 11.25
C THR A 10 -36.00 -12.17 12.09
N ASN A 11 -36.07 -13.36 11.46
CA ASN A 11 -36.26 -14.64 12.13
C ASN A 11 -35.23 -15.66 11.65
N MET A 12 -34.44 -16.22 12.57
CA MET A 12 -33.45 -17.29 12.36
C MET A 12 -33.76 -18.51 13.24
N SER A 13 -34.99 -18.62 13.75
CA SER A 13 -35.34 -19.74 14.60
C SER A 13 -35.18 -21.07 13.88
N ASN A 14 -34.66 -22.08 14.59
CA ASN A 14 -34.41 -23.45 14.08
C ASN A 14 -33.49 -23.56 12.85
N MET A 15 -32.77 -22.51 12.45
CA MET A 15 -32.02 -22.47 11.18
C MET A 15 -31.02 -23.62 11.01
N PHE A 16 -30.34 -24.01 12.08
CA PHE A 16 -29.36 -25.12 12.09
C PHE A 16 -29.79 -26.23 13.03
N ARG A 17 -31.04 -26.25 13.51
CA ARG A 17 -31.52 -27.26 14.46
C ARG A 17 -31.32 -28.66 13.93
N GLY A 18 -30.73 -29.53 14.77
CA GLY A 18 -30.53 -30.95 14.43
C GLY A 18 -29.43 -31.21 13.41
N CYS A 19 -28.55 -30.25 13.14
CA CYS A 19 -27.37 -30.45 12.29
C CYS A 19 -26.28 -31.23 13.03
N ARG A 20 -26.62 -32.48 13.45
CA ARG A 20 -25.87 -33.32 14.38
C ARG A 20 -24.44 -33.64 13.95
N LYS A 21 -24.17 -33.68 12.63
CA LYS A 21 -22.85 -34.01 12.08
C LYS A 21 -21.98 -32.78 11.73
N LEU A 22 -22.52 -31.58 11.97
CA LEU A 22 -21.78 -30.35 11.74
C LEU A 22 -20.74 -30.16 12.84
N THR A 23 -19.46 -30.17 12.49
CA THR A 23 -18.36 -30.02 13.45
C THR A 23 -17.92 -28.57 13.67
N SER A 24 -18.07 -27.73 12.64
CA SER A 24 -17.82 -26.29 12.73
C SER A 24 -18.78 -25.53 11.83
N LEU A 25 -19.10 -24.31 12.21
CA LEU A 25 -20.01 -23.45 11.45
C LEU A 25 -19.41 -22.05 11.31
N ASP A 26 -19.29 -21.56 10.09
CA ASP A 26 -18.86 -20.20 9.78
C ASP A 26 -20.06 -19.34 9.38
N VAL A 27 -20.50 -18.48 10.29
CA VAL A 27 -21.55 -17.47 10.07
C VAL A 27 -20.98 -16.05 10.11
N TYR A 28 -19.72 -15.88 9.76
CA TYR A 28 -19.04 -14.59 9.74
C TYR A 28 -19.78 -13.53 8.90
N SER A 29 -20.42 -13.94 7.81
CA SER A 29 -21.18 -13.04 6.92
C SER A 29 -22.54 -12.60 7.49
N PHE A 30 -23.00 -13.20 8.58
CA PHE A 30 -24.31 -12.89 9.14
C PHE A 30 -24.31 -11.51 9.80
N ASN A 31 -25.21 -10.66 9.37
CA ASN A 31 -25.64 -9.46 10.07
C ASN A 31 -26.98 -9.74 10.74
N THR A 32 -27.00 -9.77 12.06
CA THR A 32 -28.19 -10.12 12.84
C THR A 32 -28.82 -8.93 13.54
N GLU A 33 -28.45 -7.71 13.17
CA GLU A 33 -28.97 -6.47 13.78
C GLU A 33 -30.50 -6.37 13.78
N LYS A 34 -31.17 -6.92 12.76
CA LYS A 34 -32.64 -6.91 12.64
C LYS A 34 -33.31 -8.20 13.15
N VAL A 35 -32.53 -9.18 13.59
CA VAL A 35 -33.08 -10.47 14.03
C VAL A 35 -33.70 -10.33 15.41
N THR A 36 -34.96 -10.74 15.54
CA THR A 36 -35.72 -10.72 16.77
C THR A 36 -35.99 -12.10 17.35
N ASP A 37 -35.84 -13.15 16.54
CA ASP A 37 -36.10 -14.55 16.93
C ASP A 37 -34.94 -15.45 16.50
N MET A 38 -34.29 -16.11 17.47
CA MET A 38 -33.23 -17.12 17.29
C MET A 38 -33.55 -18.40 18.06
N LEU A 39 -34.84 -18.67 18.34
CA LEU A 39 -35.28 -19.82 19.13
C LEU A 39 -34.71 -21.11 18.53
N CYS A 40 -34.06 -21.94 19.37
CA CYS A 40 -33.52 -23.25 18.98
C CYS A 40 -32.58 -23.22 17.78
N MET A 41 -31.90 -22.09 17.49
CA MET A 41 -31.13 -21.92 16.24
C MET A 41 -30.07 -23.00 16.01
N PHE A 42 -29.42 -23.48 17.07
CA PHE A 42 -28.37 -24.53 17.01
C PHE A 42 -28.73 -25.79 17.84
N THR A 43 -29.95 -25.89 18.36
CA THR A 43 -30.38 -27.02 19.19
C THR A 43 -30.06 -28.36 18.51
N TRP A 44 -29.49 -29.31 19.26
CA TRP A 44 -29.09 -30.66 18.81
C TRP A 44 -28.06 -30.69 17.70
N CYS A 45 -27.11 -29.77 17.72
CA CYS A 45 -25.89 -29.81 16.91
C CYS A 45 -24.80 -30.58 17.71
N ASP A 46 -24.97 -31.89 17.88
CA ASP A 46 -24.24 -32.73 18.83
C ASP A 46 -22.71 -32.71 18.61
N ASP A 47 -22.25 -32.72 17.35
CA ASP A 47 -20.82 -32.75 16.99
C ASP A 47 -20.23 -31.32 16.83
N LEU A 48 -21.00 -30.24 17.01
CA LEU A 48 -20.58 -28.87 16.77
C LEU A 48 -19.61 -28.40 17.86
N THR A 49 -18.38 -28.08 17.46
CA THR A 49 -17.31 -27.64 18.36
C THR A 49 -17.09 -26.13 18.33
N THR A 50 -17.30 -25.48 17.18
CA THR A 50 -16.95 -24.07 16.98
C THR A 50 -17.94 -23.38 16.06
N ILE A 51 -18.40 -22.18 16.48
CA ILE A 51 -19.21 -21.26 15.66
C ILE A 51 -18.39 -19.97 15.46
N TYR A 52 -17.93 -19.74 14.23
CA TYR A 52 -17.21 -18.53 13.87
C TYR A 52 -18.17 -17.41 13.51
N VAL A 53 -18.00 -16.24 14.13
CA VAL A 53 -18.82 -15.05 13.93
C VAL A 53 -17.96 -13.83 13.60
N SER A 54 -18.61 -12.75 13.11
CA SER A 54 -18.08 -11.39 13.10
C SER A 54 -18.69 -10.57 14.24
N ASP A 55 -18.24 -9.33 14.37
CA ASP A 55 -18.84 -8.31 15.25
C ASP A 55 -20.27 -7.90 14.86
N LYS A 56 -20.72 -8.29 13.65
CA LYS A 56 -22.09 -8.06 13.17
C LYS A 56 -23.10 -9.10 13.67
N PHE A 57 -22.64 -10.18 14.28
CA PHE A 57 -23.52 -11.14 14.93
C PHE A 57 -23.86 -10.63 16.33
N VAL A 58 -24.99 -9.98 16.44
CA VAL A 58 -25.49 -9.36 17.68
C VAL A 58 -26.85 -9.94 18.06
N THR A 59 -27.17 -9.90 19.35
CA THR A 59 -28.45 -10.39 19.91
C THR A 59 -29.26 -9.28 20.59
N THR A 60 -28.94 -8.02 20.29
CA THR A 60 -29.54 -6.85 20.96
C THR A 60 -31.06 -6.74 20.79
N ASN A 61 -31.62 -7.23 19.68
CA ASN A 61 -33.05 -7.20 19.40
C ASN A 61 -33.73 -8.55 19.60
N VAL A 62 -32.98 -9.59 20.04
CA VAL A 62 -33.54 -10.92 20.30
C VAL A 62 -34.28 -10.91 21.61
N GLN A 63 -35.52 -11.48 21.64
CA GLN A 63 -36.37 -11.54 22.81
C GLN A 63 -36.68 -12.99 23.20
N ASP A 64 -36.49 -13.32 24.49
CA ASP A 64 -36.91 -14.56 25.13
C ASP A 64 -36.62 -15.88 24.37
N CYS A 65 -35.51 -15.95 23.67
CA CYS A 65 -35.09 -17.13 22.93
C CYS A 65 -34.35 -18.09 23.87
N VAL A 66 -35.03 -19.16 24.24
CA VAL A 66 -34.47 -20.28 25.04
C VAL A 66 -33.91 -21.38 24.12
N ASP A 67 -33.16 -22.29 24.69
CA ASP A 67 -32.68 -23.54 24.05
C ASP A 67 -31.88 -23.36 22.75
N MET A 68 -31.31 -22.16 22.55
CA MET A 68 -30.53 -21.87 21.36
C MET A 68 -29.37 -22.86 21.17
N PHE A 69 -28.76 -23.31 22.25
CA PHE A 69 -27.61 -24.23 22.28
C PHE A 69 -27.90 -25.57 22.95
N ASP A 70 -29.17 -25.89 23.27
CA ASP A 70 -29.49 -27.17 23.90
C ASP A 70 -28.99 -28.35 23.06
N GLY A 71 -28.33 -29.33 23.67
CA GLY A 71 -27.77 -30.49 22.98
C GLY A 71 -26.48 -30.20 22.15
N CYS A 72 -25.84 -29.06 22.32
CA CYS A 72 -24.53 -28.74 21.65
C CYS A 72 -23.34 -29.16 22.52
N TYR A 73 -23.28 -30.42 22.94
CA TYR A 73 -22.42 -30.94 24.01
C TYR A 73 -20.91 -30.70 23.78
N ASN A 74 -20.45 -30.52 22.55
CA ASN A 74 -19.05 -30.35 22.19
C ASN A 74 -18.66 -28.88 21.93
N LEU A 75 -19.63 -27.93 22.08
CA LEU A 75 -19.43 -26.53 21.72
C LEU A 75 -18.47 -25.84 22.69
N LYS A 76 -17.49 -25.11 22.12
CA LYS A 76 -16.46 -24.37 22.84
C LYS A 76 -16.28 -23.00 22.22
N GLY A 77 -16.35 -21.96 23.05
CA GLY A 77 -16.01 -20.59 22.72
C GLY A 77 -15.14 -20.00 23.82
N ALA A 78 -15.54 -18.85 24.37
CA ALA A 78 -14.95 -18.31 25.59
C ALA A 78 -15.26 -19.18 26.83
N ILE A 79 -16.32 -19.97 26.76
CA ILE A 79 -16.69 -21.00 27.75
C ILE A 79 -16.87 -22.37 27.07
N GLU A 80 -16.75 -23.45 27.83
CA GLU A 80 -17.19 -24.78 27.44
C GLU A 80 -18.69 -24.94 27.64
N TYR A 81 -19.31 -25.90 26.93
CA TYR A 81 -20.74 -26.16 27.01
C TYR A 81 -21.18 -26.42 28.47
N ASP A 82 -22.27 -25.79 28.84
CA ASP A 82 -22.96 -25.94 30.14
C ASP A 82 -24.47 -26.03 29.90
N SER A 83 -25.10 -27.12 30.26
CA SER A 83 -26.53 -27.36 30.07
C SER A 83 -27.45 -26.33 30.76
N ASN A 84 -26.93 -25.55 31.68
CA ASN A 84 -27.67 -24.45 32.34
C ASN A 84 -27.51 -23.10 31.58
N LYS A 85 -26.74 -23.09 30.48
CA LYS A 85 -26.39 -21.90 29.71
C LYS A 85 -26.73 -22.06 28.23
N THR A 86 -28.00 -22.36 27.94
CA THR A 86 -28.44 -22.71 26.59
C THR A 86 -29.17 -21.59 25.84
N ASP A 87 -29.42 -20.46 26.50
CA ASP A 87 -30.16 -19.33 25.90
C ASP A 87 -29.30 -18.39 25.04
N TYR A 88 -29.92 -17.46 24.33
CA TYR A 88 -29.29 -16.50 23.41
C TYR A 88 -28.25 -15.55 24.07
N LYS A 89 -28.28 -15.41 25.42
CA LYS A 89 -27.32 -14.56 26.16
C LYS A 89 -25.89 -15.08 26.04
N TYR A 90 -25.74 -16.36 25.74
CA TYR A 90 -24.44 -16.99 25.49
C TYR A 90 -24.03 -16.98 23.99
N ALA A 91 -24.82 -16.33 23.12
CA ALA A 91 -24.51 -16.15 21.73
C ALA A 91 -23.57 -14.94 21.50
N ASN A 92 -22.39 -14.99 22.10
CA ASN A 92 -21.36 -13.96 21.98
C ASN A 92 -19.96 -14.59 22.11
N TYR A 93 -18.93 -13.85 21.72
CA TYR A 93 -17.54 -14.33 21.70
C TYR A 93 -16.70 -13.86 22.90
N THR A 94 -17.27 -13.09 23.83
CA THR A 94 -16.55 -12.59 25.02
C THR A 94 -16.77 -13.46 26.24
N THR A 95 -18.00 -13.93 26.46
CA THR A 95 -18.42 -14.71 27.63
C THR A 95 -19.31 -15.90 27.25
N GLY A 96 -19.45 -16.20 25.97
CA GLY A 96 -20.34 -17.22 25.43
C GLY A 96 -19.65 -18.25 24.56
N TYR A 97 -20.42 -18.86 23.64
CA TYR A 97 -20.03 -20.00 22.84
C TYR A 97 -19.44 -19.65 21.49
N PHE A 98 -19.47 -18.40 21.10
CA PHE A 98 -18.95 -18.02 19.80
C PHE A 98 -17.44 -17.80 19.83
N THR A 99 -16.82 -17.97 18.66
CA THR A 99 -15.43 -17.66 18.41
C THR A 99 -15.37 -16.54 17.39
N LEU A 100 -14.71 -15.44 17.73
CA LEU A 100 -14.45 -14.38 16.76
C LEU A 100 -13.50 -14.95 15.70
N LYS A 101 -13.92 -14.91 14.43
CA LYS A 101 -13.09 -15.43 13.34
C LYS A 101 -11.84 -14.58 13.19
N PRO A 102 -10.63 -15.16 13.21
CA PRO A 102 -9.39 -14.40 13.05
C PRO A 102 -9.38 -13.61 11.74
N SER A 103 -8.96 -12.35 11.83
CA SER A 103 -8.79 -11.51 10.66
C SER A 103 -7.48 -11.85 9.97
N THR A 104 -7.53 -11.91 8.64
CA THR A 104 -6.36 -12.11 7.77
C THR A 104 -6.38 -11.08 6.65
N ALA A 105 -5.20 -10.73 6.14
CA ALA A 105 -5.10 -9.91 4.94
C ALA A 105 -5.31 -10.78 3.70
N TYR A 106 -6.13 -10.32 2.77
CA TYR A 106 -6.39 -11.02 1.51
C TYR A 106 -6.82 -10.05 0.41
N VAL A 107 -6.81 -10.56 -0.81
CA VAL A 107 -7.13 -9.79 -2.02
C VAL A 107 -8.20 -10.51 -2.83
N VAL A 108 -9.20 -9.78 -3.31
CA VAL A 108 -10.27 -10.30 -4.16
C VAL A 108 -10.22 -9.60 -5.51
N PHE A 109 -10.26 -10.35 -6.60
CA PHE A 109 -10.40 -9.81 -7.95
C PHE A 109 -11.80 -10.05 -8.48
N ASP A 110 -12.51 -8.97 -8.81
CA ASP A 110 -13.79 -9.02 -9.52
C ASP A 110 -13.54 -8.87 -11.02
N ALA A 111 -13.68 -9.97 -11.75
CA ALA A 111 -13.46 -10.01 -13.18
C ALA A 111 -14.54 -9.27 -13.99
N THR A 112 -15.71 -8.99 -13.41
CA THR A 112 -16.82 -8.34 -14.12
C THR A 112 -16.52 -6.86 -14.39
N ASN A 113 -15.85 -6.20 -13.47
CA ASN A 113 -15.52 -4.77 -13.54
C ASN A 113 -14.01 -4.48 -13.53
N GLY A 114 -13.16 -5.51 -13.30
CA GLY A 114 -11.71 -5.37 -13.23
C GLY A 114 -11.21 -4.73 -11.93
N THR A 115 -11.94 -4.92 -10.82
CA THR A 115 -11.57 -4.35 -9.52
C THR A 115 -10.78 -5.35 -8.68
N LEU A 116 -9.63 -4.92 -8.16
CA LEU A 116 -8.83 -5.63 -7.18
C LEU A 116 -9.05 -5.00 -5.80
N THR A 117 -9.57 -5.76 -4.83
CA THR A 117 -9.91 -5.24 -3.50
C THR A 117 -9.07 -5.90 -2.42
N PHE A 118 -8.36 -5.09 -1.63
CA PHE A 118 -7.58 -5.49 -0.47
C PHE A 118 -8.42 -5.39 0.81
N ARG A 119 -8.43 -6.43 1.64
CA ARG A 119 -9.20 -6.52 2.89
C ARG A 119 -8.38 -7.15 4.02
N TYR A 120 -8.77 -6.82 5.25
CA TYR A 120 -8.26 -7.45 6.46
C TYR A 120 -9.41 -7.77 7.40
N ASP A 121 -9.95 -8.96 7.29
CA ASP A 121 -11.06 -9.43 8.13
C ASP A 121 -11.13 -10.96 8.14
N GLY A 122 -12.06 -11.54 8.88
CA GLY A 122 -12.29 -12.99 8.93
C GLY A 122 -13.14 -13.53 7.76
N GLY A 123 -13.56 -12.66 6.84
CA GLY A 123 -14.48 -12.99 5.75
C GLY A 123 -13.81 -13.42 4.44
N LYS A 124 -12.54 -13.88 4.47
CA LYS A 124 -11.82 -14.31 3.27
C LYS A 124 -12.65 -15.34 2.47
N PRO A 125 -13.14 -14.99 1.26
CA PRO A 125 -13.93 -15.91 0.44
C PRO A 125 -13.05 -16.97 -0.22
N GLU A 126 -13.66 -18.05 -0.65
CA GLU A 126 -12.99 -19.03 -1.50
C GLU A 126 -12.47 -18.37 -2.78
N GLY A 127 -11.26 -18.70 -3.20
CA GLY A 127 -10.60 -18.11 -4.37
C GLY A 127 -9.97 -16.74 -4.16
N ALA A 128 -10.08 -16.14 -2.97
CA ALA A 128 -9.31 -14.94 -2.64
C ALA A 128 -7.81 -15.27 -2.47
N TYR A 129 -6.99 -14.28 -2.78
CA TYR A 129 -5.53 -14.37 -2.74
C TYR A 129 -4.98 -13.96 -1.39
N ASP A 130 -3.93 -14.64 -0.92
CA ASP A 130 -3.11 -14.18 0.20
C ASP A 130 -2.13 -13.08 -0.27
N LEU A 131 -1.65 -12.26 0.64
CA LEU A 131 -0.55 -11.35 0.34
C LEU A 131 0.72 -12.16 0.05
N ASN A 132 1.57 -11.61 -0.82
CA ASN A 132 2.90 -12.17 -1.06
C ASN A 132 3.86 -11.82 0.08
N GLU A 133 4.92 -12.59 0.19
CA GLU A 133 6.02 -12.39 1.12
C GLU A 133 7.35 -12.26 0.35
N GLY A 134 8.22 -11.38 0.82
CA GLY A 134 9.53 -11.13 0.20
C GLY A 134 9.40 -10.79 -1.28
N THR A 135 10.26 -11.39 -2.11
CA THR A 135 10.31 -11.20 -3.56
C THR A 135 9.44 -12.17 -4.36
N ASN A 136 8.47 -12.84 -3.71
CA ASN A 136 7.52 -13.67 -4.42
C ASN A 136 6.47 -12.81 -5.12
N SER A 137 6.23 -13.04 -6.41
CA SER A 137 5.17 -12.33 -7.13
C SER A 137 3.80 -12.70 -6.57
N PRO A 138 2.90 -11.71 -6.38
CA PRO A 138 1.56 -11.97 -5.88
C PRO A 138 0.76 -12.84 -6.86
N THR A 139 -0.02 -13.75 -6.34
CA THR A 139 -0.78 -14.72 -7.16
C THR A 139 -1.91 -14.08 -7.97
N TRP A 140 -2.36 -12.87 -7.61
CA TRP A 140 -3.30 -12.08 -8.41
C TRP A 140 -2.67 -11.40 -9.64
N ALA A 141 -1.32 -11.38 -9.77
CA ALA A 141 -0.61 -10.78 -10.91
C ALA A 141 -1.04 -11.37 -12.27
N LYS A 142 -1.56 -12.60 -12.29
CA LYS A 142 -2.16 -13.21 -13.50
C LYS A 142 -3.34 -12.40 -14.08
N HIS A 143 -3.93 -11.49 -13.30
CA HIS A 143 -5.04 -10.62 -13.72
C HIS A 143 -4.58 -9.21 -14.12
N ALA A 144 -3.29 -8.89 -14.08
CA ALA A 144 -2.73 -7.56 -14.30
C ALA A 144 -3.31 -6.85 -15.53
N ALA A 145 -3.38 -7.54 -16.68
CA ALA A 145 -3.94 -6.99 -17.91
C ALA A 145 -5.43 -6.60 -17.85
N ASN A 146 -6.15 -7.03 -16.81
CA ASN A 146 -7.59 -6.80 -16.62
C ASN A 146 -7.90 -5.89 -15.43
N ILE A 147 -6.92 -5.57 -14.58
CA ILE A 147 -7.09 -4.68 -13.43
C ILE A 147 -7.24 -3.25 -13.94
N LYS A 148 -8.39 -2.62 -13.63
CA LYS A 148 -8.72 -1.25 -13.99
C LYS A 148 -8.79 -0.34 -12.75
N LYS A 149 -9.12 -0.94 -11.61
CA LYS A 149 -9.32 -0.25 -10.34
C LYS A 149 -8.73 -1.08 -9.19
N VAL A 150 -8.14 -0.40 -8.23
CA VAL A 150 -7.71 -0.98 -6.95
C VAL A 150 -8.47 -0.30 -5.83
N VAL A 151 -8.89 -1.07 -4.83
CA VAL A 151 -9.55 -0.57 -3.62
C VAL A 151 -8.87 -1.16 -2.39
N PHE A 152 -8.36 -0.30 -1.53
CA PHE A 152 -7.95 -0.69 -0.18
C PHE A 152 -9.13 -0.40 0.76
N ALA A 153 -9.85 -1.43 1.18
CA ALA A 153 -10.96 -1.28 2.12
C ALA A 153 -10.45 -0.71 3.46
N ALA A 154 -11.30 0.02 4.19
CA ALA A 154 -10.93 0.60 5.49
C ALA A 154 -10.42 -0.45 6.50
N SER A 155 -10.89 -1.70 6.40
CA SER A 155 -10.38 -2.79 7.24
C SER A 155 -8.89 -3.09 6.98
N PHE A 156 -8.38 -2.82 5.76
CA PHE A 156 -7.00 -3.10 5.39
C PHE A 156 -5.98 -2.25 6.15
N ALA A 157 -6.38 -1.13 6.75
CA ALA A 157 -5.53 -0.31 7.60
C ALA A 157 -4.91 -1.08 8.81
N LYS A 158 -5.49 -2.23 9.17
CA LYS A 158 -4.97 -3.13 10.21
C LYS A 158 -3.95 -4.15 9.68
N ALA A 159 -3.86 -4.34 8.38
CA ALA A 159 -2.87 -5.22 7.76
C ALA A 159 -1.45 -4.64 7.93
N ARG A 160 -0.47 -5.51 8.00
CA ARG A 160 0.95 -5.16 8.10
C ARG A 160 1.73 -5.95 7.04
N PRO A 161 1.61 -5.59 5.75
CA PRO A 161 2.38 -6.23 4.71
C PRO A 161 3.88 -5.97 4.93
N THR A 162 4.71 -6.96 4.66
CA THR A 162 6.17 -6.85 4.72
C THR A 162 6.79 -6.59 3.35
N SER A 163 6.02 -6.80 2.27
CA SER A 163 6.43 -6.58 0.89
C SER A 163 5.28 -6.08 0.05
N CYS A 164 5.58 -5.11 -0.83
CA CYS A 164 4.70 -4.65 -1.91
C CYS A 164 5.28 -5.03 -3.28
N TYR A 165 6.25 -5.96 -3.33
CA TYR A 165 6.91 -6.42 -4.53
C TYR A 165 5.91 -6.87 -5.61
N ASN A 166 5.99 -6.29 -6.80
CA ASN A 166 5.16 -6.62 -7.96
C ASN A 166 3.63 -6.43 -7.79
N TRP A 167 3.14 -5.73 -6.80
CA TRP A 167 1.68 -5.70 -6.51
C TRP A 167 0.82 -5.30 -7.69
N PHE A 168 1.23 -4.30 -8.46
CA PHE A 168 0.48 -3.77 -9.61
C PHE A 168 1.28 -3.80 -10.91
N ARG A 169 2.34 -4.61 -10.96
CA ARG A 169 3.19 -4.73 -12.14
C ARG A 169 2.37 -5.09 -13.37
N TYR A 170 2.57 -4.31 -14.45
CA TYR A 170 1.85 -4.44 -15.73
C TYR A 170 0.32 -4.29 -15.64
N CYS A 171 -0.20 -3.62 -14.63
CA CYS A 171 -1.60 -3.20 -14.61
C CYS A 171 -1.80 -2.02 -15.57
N GLU A 172 -1.59 -2.26 -16.87
CA GLU A 172 -1.59 -1.22 -17.90
C GLU A 172 -2.91 -0.46 -18.03
N LYS A 173 -4.03 -1.05 -17.58
CA LYS A 173 -5.39 -0.47 -17.60
C LYS A 173 -5.78 0.15 -16.26
N LEU A 174 -4.92 0.12 -15.26
CA LEU A 174 -5.19 0.69 -13.94
C LEU A 174 -5.27 2.22 -14.06
N THR A 175 -6.44 2.77 -13.78
CA THR A 175 -6.70 4.22 -13.83
C THR A 175 -7.02 4.82 -12.47
N GLN A 176 -7.39 4.00 -11.49
CA GLN A 176 -7.92 4.46 -10.21
C GLN A 176 -7.46 3.57 -9.06
N ILE A 177 -6.96 4.20 -8.00
CA ILE A 177 -6.69 3.55 -6.71
C ILE A 177 -7.48 4.31 -5.64
N GLU A 178 -8.35 3.62 -4.92
CA GLU A 178 -9.16 4.17 -3.84
C GLU A 178 -8.72 3.62 -2.50
N GLY A 179 -8.75 4.45 -1.47
CA GLY A 179 -8.43 4.06 -0.10
C GLY A 179 -6.96 3.71 0.11
N ILE A 180 -6.05 4.23 -0.71
CA ILE A 180 -4.61 3.93 -0.61
C ILE A 180 -4.03 4.31 0.75
N GLU A 181 -4.64 5.28 1.45
CA GLU A 181 -4.33 5.65 2.82
C GLU A 181 -4.54 4.52 3.83
N ASN A 182 -5.29 3.48 3.45
CA ASN A 182 -5.46 2.26 4.24
C ASN A 182 -4.33 1.23 4.02
N LEU A 183 -3.39 1.49 3.11
CA LEU A 183 -2.18 0.68 2.96
C LEU A 183 -1.13 1.12 3.96
N ASN A 184 -1.01 0.40 5.06
CA ASN A 184 0.05 0.64 6.04
C ASN A 184 1.35 0.00 5.57
N THR A 185 2.36 0.82 5.27
CA THR A 185 3.67 0.38 4.76
C THR A 185 4.78 0.35 5.82
N GLU A 186 4.42 0.49 7.11
CA GLU A 186 5.40 0.58 8.22
C GLU A 186 6.35 -0.63 8.31
N GLU A 187 5.90 -1.81 7.91
CA GLU A 187 6.68 -3.04 7.92
C GLU A 187 7.24 -3.44 6.54
N VAL A 188 6.97 -2.65 5.50
CA VAL A 188 7.41 -2.96 4.13
C VAL A 188 8.91 -2.73 3.98
N THR A 189 9.60 -3.75 3.47
CA THR A 189 11.05 -3.70 3.18
C THR A 189 11.37 -3.66 1.69
N ASP A 190 10.43 -4.06 0.83
CA ASP A 190 10.60 -4.14 -0.62
C ASP A 190 9.39 -3.53 -1.35
N MET A 191 9.63 -2.47 -2.12
CA MET A 191 8.65 -1.81 -2.99
C MET A 191 9.02 -1.92 -4.47
N SER A 192 10.02 -2.76 -4.79
CA SER A 192 10.48 -2.90 -6.17
C SER A 192 9.36 -3.42 -7.09
N TRP A 193 9.28 -2.86 -8.29
CA TRP A 193 8.30 -3.20 -9.33
C TRP A 193 6.83 -2.90 -8.97
N MET A 194 6.55 -2.22 -7.84
CA MET A 194 5.18 -2.10 -7.30
C MET A 194 4.18 -1.55 -8.31
N PHE A 195 4.52 -0.48 -9.03
CA PHE A 195 3.67 0.16 -10.04
C PHE A 195 4.24 0.05 -11.46
N MET A 196 5.24 -0.79 -11.67
CA MET A 196 5.87 -0.91 -12.99
C MET A 196 4.83 -1.18 -14.09
N GLY A 197 4.85 -0.35 -15.13
CA GLY A 197 3.98 -0.52 -16.29
C GLY A 197 2.51 -0.13 -16.06
N CYS A 198 2.19 0.63 -15.00
CA CYS A 198 0.87 1.21 -14.80
C CYS A 198 0.64 2.40 -15.74
N LYS A 199 0.64 2.14 -17.05
CA LYS A 199 0.68 3.17 -18.12
C LYS A 199 -0.51 4.13 -18.10
N ALA A 200 -1.69 3.68 -17.66
CA ALA A 200 -2.91 4.49 -17.67
C ALA A 200 -3.10 5.29 -16.36
N LEU A 201 -2.23 5.10 -15.34
CA LEU A 201 -2.37 5.75 -14.04
C LEU A 201 -1.89 7.21 -14.14
N ALA A 202 -2.84 8.17 -14.14
CA ALA A 202 -2.54 9.58 -14.34
C ALA A 202 -2.22 10.35 -13.05
N SER A 203 -2.63 9.81 -11.91
CA SER A 203 -2.36 10.35 -10.56
C SER A 203 -2.22 9.21 -9.56
N LEU A 204 -1.34 9.41 -8.58
CA LEU A 204 -1.09 8.44 -7.51
C LEU A 204 -0.72 9.21 -6.25
N ASP A 205 -1.45 8.99 -5.17
CA ASP A 205 -1.13 9.56 -3.86
C ASP A 205 -0.33 8.53 -3.05
N VAL A 206 0.94 8.81 -2.80
CA VAL A 206 1.86 8.00 -1.98
C VAL A 206 2.32 8.75 -0.72
N THR A 207 1.69 9.87 -0.39
CA THR A 207 2.06 10.72 0.75
C THR A 207 1.93 9.99 2.10
N HIS A 208 1.11 8.93 2.15
CA HIS A 208 0.90 8.10 3.34
C HIS A 208 1.95 6.97 3.50
N PHE A 209 2.82 6.78 2.51
CA PHE A 209 3.79 5.69 2.56
C PHE A 209 4.89 5.98 3.59
N ASN A 210 5.05 5.07 4.56
CA ASN A 210 6.22 5.03 5.41
C ASN A 210 7.27 4.11 4.76
N THR A 211 8.36 4.69 4.29
CA THR A 211 9.42 3.95 3.60
C THR A 211 10.69 3.76 4.44
N ALA A 212 10.62 4.03 5.75
CA ALA A 212 11.79 3.98 6.63
C ALA A 212 12.49 2.62 6.71
N LYS A 213 11.76 1.50 6.46
CA LYS A 213 12.31 0.14 6.42
C LYS A 213 12.60 -0.36 5.00
N VAL A 214 12.25 0.41 3.97
CA VAL A 214 12.43 -0.01 2.57
C VAL A 214 13.90 0.00 2.19
N THR A 215 14.35 -1.11 1.62
CA THR A 215 15.73 -1.29 1.14
C THR A 215 15.84 -1.35 -0.38
N ASP A 216 14.74 -1.61 -1.08
CA ASP A 216 14.69 -1.76 -2.54
C ASP A 216 13.49 -1.01 -3.12
N MET A 217 13.76 -0.08 -4.06
CA MET A 217 12.77 0.66 -4.85
C MET A 217 13.03 0.52 -6.35
N TYR A 218 13.80 -0.51 -6.75
CA TYR A 218 14.13 -0.79 -8.15
C TYR A 218 12.88 -0.84 -9.03
N THR A 219 12.83 -0.06 -10.09
CA THR A 219 11.73 0.02 -11.07
C THR A 219 10.34 0.33 -10.48
N MET A 220 10.24 0.96 -9.30
CA MET A 220 8.95 1.13 -8.59
C MET A 220 7.88 1.81 -9.45
N PHE A 221 8.23 2.85 -10.23
CA PHE A 221 7.32 3.60 -11.09
C PHE A 221 7.66 3.49 -12.59
N HIS A 222 8.52 2.53 -12.96
CA HIS A 222 8.95 2.34 -14.35
C HIS A 222 7.77 2.28 -15.33
N CYS A 223 7.81 3.03 -16.40
CA CYS A 223 6.77 3.12 -17.44
C CYS A 223 5.37 3.54 -16.92
N CYS A 224 5.30 4.34 -15.83
CA CYS A 224 4.08 5.06 -15.45
C CYS A 224 3.90 6.27 -16.37
N SER A 225 3.74 6.04 -17.66
CA SER A 225 3.86 7.06 -18.71
C SER A 225 2.79 8.15 -18.68
N SER A 226 1.64 7.91 -18.05
CA SER A 226 0.57 8.92 -17.88
C SER A 226 0.67 9.73 -16.59
N LEU A 227 1.59 9.36 -15.68
CA LEU A 227 1.73 10.02 -14.37
C LEU A 227 2.27 11.43 -14.54
N LYS A 228 1.51 12.43 -14.10
CA LYS A 228 1.82 13.86 -14.31
C LYS A 228 2.55 14.50 -13.16
N THR A 229 2.23 14.07 -11.96
CA THR A 229 2.78 14.56 -10.69
C THR A 229 2.95 13.40 -9.74
N LEU A 230 3.97 13.45 -8.89
CA LEU A 230 4.22 12.48 -7.84
C LEU A 230 4.83 13.21 -6.65
N ASP A 231 4.13 13.17 -5.52
CA ASP A 231 4.59 13.74 -4.26
C ASP A 231 5.34 12.67 -3.46
N LEU A 232 6.64 12.87 -3.27
CA LEU A 232 7.55 11.95 -2.57
C LEU A 232 8.08 12.57 -1.27
N THR A 233 7.49 13.66 -0.77
CA THR A 233 8.00 14.41 0.39
C THR A 233 8.10 13.58 1.67
N ASN A 234 7.34 12.48 1.80
CA ASN A 234 7.39 11.57 2.94
C ASN A 234 8.28 10.32 2.72
N PHE A 235 8.94 10.21 1.55
CA PHE A 235 9.83 9.09 1.29
C PHE A 235 11.14 9.22 2.08
N ASN A 236 11.44 8.26 2.91
CA ASN A 236 12.73 8.10 3.57
C ASN A 236 13.54 7.04 2.84
N THR A 237 14.62 7.45 2.18
CA THR A 237 15.48 6.56 1.39
C THR A 237 16.78 6.17 2.08
N ALA A 238 16.96 6.52 3.36
CA ALA A 238 18.22 6.30 4.10
C ALA A 238 18.65 4.82 4.19
N ASN A 239 17.74 3.87 3.96
CA ASN A 239 18.03 2.45 3.93
C ASN A 239 17.99 1.83 2.52
N VAL A 240 17.64 2.62 1.50
CA VAL A 240 17.54 2.14 0.12
C VAL A 240 18.92 1.92 -0.49
N THR A 241 19.10 0.80 -1.17
CA THR A 241 20.35 0.43 -1.85
C THR A 241 20.25 0.43 -3.37
N ASP A 242 19.03 0.27 -3.93
CA ASP A 242 18.80 0.30 -5.39
C ASP A 242 17.61 1.22 -5.76
N LEU A 243 17.89 2.23 -6.57
CA LEU A 243 16.94 3.16 -7.18
C LEU A 243 16.96 3.03 -8.72
N GLY A 244 17.56 1.96 -9.25
CA GLY A 244 17.67 1.75 -10.69
C GLY A 244 16.32 1.73 -11.37
N TYR A 245 16.20 2.45 -12.49
CA TYR A 245 15.01 2.54 -13.33
C TYR A 245 13.74 3.00 -12.60
N MET A 246 13.87 3.62 -11.40
CA MET A 246 12.72 3.95 -10.54
C MET A 246 11.66 4.78 -11.28
N PHE A 247 12.07 5.72 -12.14
CA PHE A 247 11.19 6.59 -12.91
C PHE A 247 11.33 6.41 -14.43
N GLU A 248 12.06 5.39 -14.89
CA GLU A 248 12.25 5.17 -16.34
C GLU A 248 10.90 5.19 -17.07
N GLY A 249 10.84 5.92 -18.19
CA GLY A 249 9.64 6.00 -19.03
C GLY A 249 8.45 6.74 -18.40
N CYS A 250 8.63 7.47 -17.29
CA CYS A 250 7.62 8.39 -16.74
C CYS A 250 7.52 9.64 -17.62
N SER A 251 7.16 9.46 -18.88
CA SER A 251 7.26 10.48 -19.94
C SER A 251 6.32 11.69 -19.78
N SER A 252 5.34 11.65 -18.87
CA SER A 252 4.45 12.78 -18.57
C SER A 252 4.84 13.58 -17.33
N LEU A 253 5.79 13.10 -16.50
CA LEU A 253 6.29 13.85 -15.36
C LEU A 253 7.07 15.08 -15.82
N LYS A 254 6.77 16.24 -15.22
CA LYS A 254 7.45 17.51 -15.55
C LYS A 254 8.48 17.92 -14.51
N THR A 255 8.19 17.64 -13.26
CA THR A 255 9.05 17.97 -12.12
C THR A 255 9.09 16.81 -11.14
N LEU A 256 10.24 16.61 -10.51
CA LEU A 256 10.41 15.71 -9.37
C LEU A 256 11.10 16.46 -8.24
N ASP A 257 10.54 16.35 -7.04
CA ASP A 257 11.17 16.84 -5.82
C ASP A 257 11.73 15.63 -5.05
N LEU A 258 13.05 15.54 -5.01
CA LEU A 258 13.84 14.51 -4.33
C LEU A 258 14.72 15.13 -3.23
N THR A 259 14.35 16.30 -2.72
CA THR A 259 15.14 17.03 -1.69
C THR A 259 15.29 16.26 -0.39
N ASN A 260 14.35 15.37 -0.09
CA ASN A 260 14.38 14.48 1.07
C ASN A 260 15.10 13.12 0.82
N PHE A 261 15.57 12.85 -0.42
CA PHE A 261 16.27 11.62 -0.72
C PHE A 261 17.69 11.64 -0.11
N ASN A 262 17.99 10.65 0.71
CA ASN A 262 19.33 10.33 1.16
C ASN A 262 19.83 9.12 0.36
N THR A 263 20.89 9.31 -0.42
CA THR A 263 21.45 8.27 -1.30
C THR A 263 22.79 7.71 -0.80
N GLU A 264 23.13 7.92 0.47
CA GLU A 264 24.39 7.47 1.07
C GLU A 264 24.63 5.95 0.90
N LYS A 265 23.56 5.15 1.01
CA LYS A 265 23.65 3.69 0.85
C LYS A 265 23.35 3.19 -0.57
N VAL A 266 22.98 4.09 -1.47
CA VAL A 266 22.57 3.71 -2.84
C VAL A 266 23.78 3.31 -3.67
N THR A 267 23.75 2.11 -4.23
CA THR A 267 24.80 1.58 -5.10
C THR A 267 24.38 1.57 -6.57
N SER A 268 23.09 1.74 -6.88
CA SER A 268 22.56 1.70 -8.24
C SER A 268 21.50 2.79 -8.43
N ILE A 269 21.75 3.65 -9.43
CA ILE A 269 20.78 4.60 -10.02
C ILE A 269 20.73 4.42 -11.53
N ILE A 270 21.11 3.22 -12.03
CA ILE A 270 21.10 2.93 -13.46
C ILE A 270 19.75 3.27 -14.08
N GLY A 271 19.72 4.07 -15.15
CA GLY A 271 18.51 4.44 -15.87
C GLY A 271 17.41 5.11 -15.00
N MET A 272 17.75 5.68 -13.83
CA MET A 272 16.74 6.16 -12.86
C MET A 272 15.71 7.09 -13.50
N PHE A 273 16.10 7.92 -14.45
CA PHE A 273 15.23 8.86 -15.18
C PHE A 273 15.18 8.59 -16.69
N HIS A 274 15.72 7.47 -17.16
CA HIS A 274 15.77 7.13 -18.59
C HIS A 274 14.39 7.32 -19.24
N ASP A 275 14.34 7.94 -20.44
CA ASP A 275 13.12 8.24 -21.20
C ASP A 275 12.06 9.10 -20.45
N CYS A 276 12.44 9.87 -19.43
CA CYS A 276 11.58 10.89 -18.83
C CYS A 276 11.54 12.14 -19.73
N SER A 277 11.00 12.03 -20.94
CA SER A 277 11.12 13.03 -22.01
C SER A 277 10.46 14.39 -21.73
N SER A 278 9.49 14.46 -20.82
CA SER A 278 8.85 15.73 -20.39
C SER A 278 9.45 16.32 -19.11
N LEU A 279 10.39 15.62 -18.47
CA LEU A 279 10.96 16.04 -17.19
C LEU A 279 11.90 17.24 -17.41
N THR A 280 11.54 18.38 -16.82
CA THR A 280 12.29 19.64 -16.97
C THR A 280 13.16 19.92 -15.76
N THR A 281 12.76 19.49 -14.56
CA THR A 281 13.43 19.87 -13.31
C THR A 281 13.42 18.73 -12.31
N ILE A 282 14.56 18.46 -11.68
CA ILE A 282 14.73 17.53 -10.57
C ILE A 282 15.36 18.31 -9.42
N TYR A 283 14.58 18.55 -8.34
CA TYR A 283 15.09 19.20 -7.15
C TYR A 283 15.76 18.18 -6.24
N VAL A 284 16.92 18.54 -5.69
CA VAL A 284 17.68 17.70 -4.74
C VAL A 284 18.30 18.56 -3.64
N SER A 285 18.62 17.92 -2.50
CA SER A 285 19.47 18.48 -1.45
C SER A 285 20.90 17.91 -1.52
N ASP A 286 21.76 18.35 -0.61
CA ASP A 286 23.14 17.83 -0.45
C ASP A 286 23.18 16.35 -0.05
N ASN A 287 22.07 15.77 0.39
CA ASN A 287 21.97 14.34 0.73
C ASN A 287 21.87 13.42 -0.51
N PHE A 288 21.61 14.00 -1.69
CA PHE A 288 21.65 13.23 -2.93
C PHE A 288 23.08 13.14 -3.45
N ILE A 289 23.81 12.13 -3.04
CA ILE A 289 25.21 11.89 -3.40
C ILE A 289 25.35 10.64 -4.28
N THR A 290 26.38 10.61 -5.13
CA THR A 290 26.67 9.51 -6.05
C THR A 290 27.99 8.81 -5.77
N THR A 291 28.63 9.12 -4.64
CA THR A 291 29.97 8.60 -4.29
C THR A 291 30.01 7.07 -4.13
N ASN A 292 28.91 6.45 -3.73
CA ASN A 292 28.80 5.00 -3.54
C ASN A 292 28.13 4.29 -4.74
N VAL A 293 27.75 5.04 -5.78
CA VAL A 293 27.08 4.49 -6.96
C VAL A 293 28.09 3.73 -7.81
N THR A 294 27.85 2.45 -8.03
CA THR A 294 28.64 1.56 -8.91
C THR A 294 27.93 1.25 -10.23
N ARG A 295 26.61 1.44 -10.27
CA ARG A 295 25.75 1.26 -11.45
C ARG A 295 25.01 2.55 -11.74
N GLY A 296 25.57 3.40 -12.58
CA GLY A 296 25.04 4.75 -12.86
C GLY A 296 25.02 5.11 -14.34
N ASN A 297 24.89 4.12 -15.24
CA ASN A 297 24.81 4.35 -16.68
C ASN A 297 23.40 4.78 -17.09
N ILE A 298 23.28 5.51 -18.19
CA ILE A 298 22.01 5.92 -18.84
C ILE A 298 21.00 6.59 -17.89
N VAL A 299 21.48 7.24 -16.81
CA VAL A 299 20.61 7.85 -15.78
C VAL A 299 19.63 8.85 -16.39
N PHE A 300 20.09 9.66 -17.37
CA PHE A 300 19.33 10.74 -18.00
C PHE A 300 19.11 10.52 -19.50
N ASP A 301 19.43 9.35 -20.05
CA ASP A 301 19.23 9.11 -21.47
C ASP A 301 17.75 9.29 -21.84
N GLY A 302 17.47 10.01 -22.95
CA GLY A 302 16.10 10.33 -23.36
C GLY A 302 15.40 11.47 -22.56
N CYS A 303 16.04 12.09 -21.57
CA CYS A 303 15.48 13.22 -20.79
C CYS A 303 15.57 14.56 -21.55
N THR A 304 15.07 14.61 -22.76
CA THR A 304 15.34 15.71 -23.73
C THR A 304 14.86 17.10 -23.31
N ALA A 305 13.96 17.20 -22.33
CA ALA A 305 13.47 18.49 -21.80
C ALA A 305 14.22 18.96 -20.56
N LEU A 306 15.16 18.14 -20.02
CA LEU A 306 15.77 18.37 -18.72
C LEU A 306 16.71 19.58 -18.74
N LYS A 307 16.62 20.40 -17.70
CA LYS A 307 17.41 21.60 -17.48
C LYS A 307 17.85 21.67 -16.02
N GLY A 308 19.14 21.82 -15.81
CA GLY A 308 19.75 22.05 -14.52
C GLY A 308 20.77 23.18 -14.60
N ALA A 309 21.98 22.92 -14.09
CA ALA A 309 23.13 23.79 -14.36
C ALA A 309 23.57 23.75 -15.84
N ILE A 310 23.18 22.70 -16.56
CA ILE A 310 23.38 22.54 -18.00
C ILE A 310 22.06 22.14 -18.68
N ASP A 311 21.93 22.43 -19.97
CA ASP A 311 20.88 21.88 -20.82
C ASP A 311 21.20 20.43 -21.20
N TYR A 312 20.17 19.65 -21.55
CA TYR A 312 20.34 18.24 -21.92
C TYR A 312 21.34 18.06 -23.07
N ASP A 313 22.24 17.09 -22.89
CA ASP A 313 23.22 16.65 -23.88
C ASP A 313 23.25 15.10 -23.91
N ALA A 314 22.92 14.52 -25.07
CA ALA A 314 22.85 13.05 -25.23
C ALA A 314 24.17 12.31 -24.96
N ASN A 315 25.30 13.03 -24.88
CA ASN A 315 26.60 12.45 -24.51
C ASN A 315 26.90 12.52 -23.03
N LYS A 316 25.99 13.09 -22.23
CA LYS A 316 26.14 13.37 -20.80
C LYS A 316 24.99 12.72 -20.00
N THR A 317 24.86 11.41 -20.04
CA THR A 317 23.68 10.71 -19.54
C THR A 317 23.93 9.83 -18.31
N ASP A 318 25.15 9.73 -17.84
CA ASP A 318 25.51 8.90 -16.69
C ASP A 318 25.41 9.65 -15.33
N CYS A 319 25.69 8.95 -14.24
CA CYS A 319 25.57 9.47 -12.88
C CYS A 319 26.55 10.60 -12.53
N THR A 320 27.58 10.87 -13.35
CA THR A 320 28.50 12.01 -13.12
C THR A 320 27.81 13.36 -13.32
N TYR A 321 26.68 13.38 -14.04
CA TYR A 321 25.82 14.54 -14.23
C TYR A 321 24.63 14.61 -13.21
N ALA A 322 24.58 13.70 -12.26
CA ALA A 322 23.57 13.71 -11.18
C ALA A 322 24.00 14.65 -10.05
N ASN A 323 24.15 15.92 -10.35
CA ASN A 323 24.53 17.01 -9.45
C ASN A 323 23.97 18.35 -9.95
N TYR A 324 24.00 19.39 -9.10
CA TYR A 324 23.52 20.73 -9.43
C TYR A 324 24.65 21.74 -9.71
N THR A 325 25.91 21.31 -9.74
CA THR A 325 27.05 22.19 -10.02
C THR A 325 27.32 22.30 -11.52
N ASN A 326 27.38 21.16 -12.20
CA ASN A 326 27.65 21.03 -13.64
C ASN A 326 26.83 19.93 -14.30
N GLY A 327 25.71 19.54 -13.68
CA GLY A 327 24.82 18.48 -14.10
C GLY A 327 23.37 18.93 -14.25
N TYR A 328 22.44 17.99 -14.12
CA TYR A 328 21.04 18.19 -14.46
C TYR A 328 20.15 18.49 -13.26
N PHE A 329 20.66 18.43 -12.04
CA PHE A 329 19.86 18.70 -10.86
C PHE A 329 19.71 20.21 -10.61
N THR A 330 18.64 20.56 -9.92
CA THR A 330 18.37 21.87 -9.38
C THR A 330 18.47 21.81 -7.87
N PRO A 331 19.22 22.71 -7.19
CA PRO A 331 19.33 22.68 -5.74
C PRO A 331 17.98 22.98 -5.09
N GLU A 332 17.82 22.55 -3.84
CA GLU A 332 16.70 22.99 -3.01
C GLU A 332 16.61 24.53 -2.99
N GLY A 333 15.40 25.08 -3.20
CA GLY A 333 15.19 26.52 -3.36
C GLY A 333 15.54 27.10 -4.74
N GLY A 334 16.02 26.26 -5.68
CA GLY A 334 16.35 26.66 -7.05
C GLY A 334 17.71 27.34 -7.18
N PHE A 335 18.05 27.77 -8.40
CA PHE A 335 19.24 28.59 -8.65
C PHE A 335 18.94 30.05 -8.23
N GLN A 336 19.86 30.64 -7.48
CA GLN A 336 19.69 31.97 -6.89
C GLN A 336 20.88 32.88 -7.21
N ALA A 337 20.65 34.19 -7.21
CA ALA A 337 21.72 35.17 -7.18
C ALA A 337 22.23 35.30 -5.74
N TYR A 338 23.53 35.19 -5.57
CA TYR A 338 24.16 35.22 -4.24
C TYR A 338 25.45 36.03 -4.24
N ALA A 339 25.88 36.45 -3.04
CA ALA A 339 27.21 37.02 -2.83
C ALA A 339 27.96 36.22 -1.74
N VAL A 340 29.23 35.95 -1.98
CA VAL A 340 30.14 35.32 -1.01
C VAL A 340 31.18 36.39 -0.61
N PHE A 341 31.33 36.60 0.68
CA PHE A 341 32.41 37.43 1.23
C PHE A 341 33.54 36.52 1.73
N ASP A 342 34.71 36.68 1.11
CA ASP A 342 35.95 36.07 1.55
C ASP A 342 36.66 37.05 2.50
N ALA A 343 36.63 36.72 3.81
CA ALA A 343 37.21 37.56 4.84
C ALA A 343 38.74 37.60 4.80
N ASP A 344 39.39 36.54 4.30
CA ASP A 344 40.82 36.42 4.24
C ASP A 344 41.42 37.35 3.17
N ASN A 345 40.70 37.49 2.06
CA ASN A 345 41.10 38.35 0.95
C ASN A 345 40.31 39.68 0.86
N SER A 346 39.34 39.88 1.77
CA SER A 346 38.44 41.04 1.75
C SER A 346 37.72 41.23 0.40
N THR A 347 37.39 40.11 -0.25
CA THR A 347 36.74 40.12 -1.57
C THR A 347 35.26 39.74 -1.47
N LEU A 348 34.43 40.38 -2.27
CA LEU A 348 33.03 40.02 -2.45
C LEU A 348 32.82 39.48 -3.86
N THR A 349 32.41 38.23 -3.95
CA THR A 349 32.15 37.57 -5.22
C THR A 349 30.64 37.37 -5.41
N PHE A 350 30.14 37.80 -6.56
CA PHE A 350 28.73 37.62 -6.96
C PHE A 350 28.61 36.39 -7.85
N GLY A 351 27.58 35.59 -7.62
CA GLY A 351 27.28 34.41 -8.41
C GLY A 351 25.79 34.22 -8.67
N TYR A 352 25.48 33.37 -9.61
CA TYR A 352 24.13 32.86 -9.86
C TYR A 352 24.19 31.35 -10.01
N GLY A 353 23.47 30.61 -9.18
CA GLY A 353 23.52 29.14 -9.17
C GLY A 353 23.02 28.58 -7.85
N ALA A 354 23.52 27.39 -7.48
CA ALA A 354 23.34 26.85 -6.13
C ALA A 354 24.03 27.77 -5.12
N LYS A 355 23.29 28.29 -4.13
CA LYS A 355 23.84 29.20 -3.14
C LYS A 355 24.76 28.44 -2.18
N PRO A 356 26.06 28.78 -2.07
CA PRO A 356 26.96 28.18 -1.12
C PRO A 356 26.52 28.43 0.34
N VAL A 357 26.87 27.52 1.24
CA VAL A 357 26.63 27.72 2.69
C VAL A 357 27.34 28.99 3.14
N GLY A 358 26.60 29.87 3.83
CA GLY A 358 27.09 31.15 4.33
C GLY A 358 27.11 32.29 3.29
N ALA A 359 26.69 32.07 2.05
CA ALA A 359 26.51 33.11 1.06
C ALA A 359 25.26 33.96 1.35
N TYR A 360 25.32 35.26 1.00
CA TYR A 360 24.19 36.19 1.11
C TYR A 360 23.24 35.96 -0.06
N ASP A 361 21.94 35.90 0.22
CA ASP A 361 20.90 35.89 -0.82
C ASP A 361 20.67 37.31 -1.32
N LEU A 362 20.78 37.50 -2.63
CA LEU A 362 20.56 38.86 -3.21
C LEU A 362 19.07 39.10 -3.53
N ASN A 363 18.21 38.09 -3.40
CA ASN A 363 16.77 38.21 -3.64
C ASN A 363 15.95 38.33 -2.33
N GLU A 364 16.55 38.11 -1.17
CA GLU A 364 15.91 38.40 0.12
C GLU A 364 15.80 39.92 0.33
N LYS A 365 14.56 40.40 0.55
CA LYS A 365 14.25 41.81 0.85
C LYS A 365 14.39 42.11 2.32
#